data_57e96bc31a16151e341801a4e33cc98b
#
_entry.id   57e96bc31a16151e341801a4e33cc98b
#
_cell.length_a   1.000
_cell.length_b   1.000
_cell.length_c   1.000
_cell.angle_alpha   90.00
_cell.angle_beta   90.00
_cell.angle_gamma   90.00
#
_symmetry.space_group_name_H-M   'P 1'
#
loop_
_entity.id
_entity.type
_entity.pdbx_description
1 polymer ?
#
loop_
_entity_poly.entity_id
_entity_poly.type
_entity_poly.pdbx_seq_one_letter_code
_entity_poly.pdbx_strand_id
1 'polypeptide(L)'
;IREWCFGSFDGGYDGELFMGVMPRVFNIEHVHQLSYAELAEGLVEVDTAGWAENWEKLSGRIWEGFSAIAEELEAAGGGNALVVSHGMTIGTFVYLINRTRPHGLDNGSVTVVDYEDGKFTVACVGDMSYREAGAKVMEEEVEAR
;
A
#
# COMPACT_ATOMS: atom_id res chain seq x y z
N ILE A 1 2.90 2.48 -11.03
CA ILE A 1 3.62 1.57 -10.09
C ILE A 1 2.89 0.24 -10.10
N ARG A 2 3.62 -0.87 -10.21
CA ARG A 2 3.03 -2.20 -10.11
C ARG A 2 2.71 -2.49 -8.63
N GLU A 3 1.52 -3.02 -8.37
CA GLU A 3 1.08 -3.44 -7.05
C GLU A 3 1.82 -4.71 -6.55
N TRP A 4 1.56 -5.15 -5.32
CA TRP A 4 1.98 -6.46 -4.87
C TRP A 4 1.44 -7.55 -5.80
N CYS A 5 2.25 -8.55 -6.08
CA CYS A 5 1.84 -9.76 -6.79
C CYS A 5 1.80 -10.91 -5.80
N PHE A 6 0.65 -11.51 -5.63
CA PHE A 6 0.46 -12.65 -4.73
C PHE A 6 0.75 -14.00 -5.40
N GLY A 7 1.41 -13.97 -6.56
CA GLY A 7 1.82 -15.15 -7.28
C GLY A 7 0.63 -15.98 -7.77
N SER A 8 0.65 -17.27 -7.48
CA SER A 8 -0.44 -18.21 -7.83
C SER A 8 -1.77 -17.92 -7.14
N PHE A 9 -1.82 -16.98 -6.17
CA PHE A 9 -3.05 -16.56 -5.49
C PHE A 9 -3.70 -15.31 -6.12
N ASP A 10 -3.05 -14.67 -7.09
CA ASP A 10 -3.60 -13.51 -7.78
C ASP A 10 -4.94 -13.86 -8.49
N GLY A 11 -5.95 -13.03 -8.26
CA GLY A 11 -7.30 -13.22 -8.78
C GLY A 11 -8.16 -14.20 -7.98
N GLY A 12 -7.63 -14.79 -6.92
CA GLY A 12 -8.35 -15.62 -5.96
C GLY A 12 -8.95 -14.79 -4.80
N TYR A 13 -9.46 -15.50 -3.80
CA TYR A 13 -9.95 -14.88 -2.57
C TYR A 13 -8.78 -14.65 -1.60
N ASP A 14 -8.50 -13.39 -1.29
CA ASP A 14 -7.39 -12.97 -0.43
C ASP A 14 -7.41 -13.65 0.96
N GLY A 15 -8.59 -13.98 1.48
CA GLY A 15 -8.76 -14.72 2.72
C GLY A 15 -8.13 -16.11 2.69
N GLU A 16 -8.09 -16.77 1.55
CA GLU A 16 -7.42 -18.07 1.44
C GLU A 16 -5.93 -17.94 1.73
N LEU A 17 -5.30 -16.94 1.18
CA LEU A 17 -3.89 -16.64 1.41
C LEU A 17 -3.63 -16.16 2.84
N PHE A 18 -4.28 -15.07 3.24
CA PHE A 18 -3.94 -14.34 4.47
C PHE A 18 -4.52 -14.97 5.76
N MET A 19 -5.65 -15.66 5.67
CA MET A 19 -6.26 -16.35 6.83
C MET A 19 -6.04 -17.87 6.81
N GLY A 20 -5.62 -18.43 5.69
CA GLY A 20 -5.41 -19.87 5.52
C GLY A 20 -3.97 -20.27 5.36
N VAL A 21 -3.33 -19.93 4.25
CA VAL A 21 -2.00 -20.42 3.87
C VAL A 21 -0.91 -19.81 4.73
N MET A 22 -0.82 -18.48 4.78
CA MET A 22 0.27 -17.78 5.49
C MET A 22 0.30 -18.09 7.00
N PRO A 23 -0.83 -18.08 7.75
CA PRO A 23 -0.82 -18.47 9.15
C PRO A 23 -0.29 -19.88 9.40
N ARG A 24 -0.58 -20.84 8.52
CA ARG A 24 -0.09 -22.22 8.64
C ARG A 24 1.41 -22.32 8.35
N VAL A 25 1.90 -21.65 7.31
CA VAL A 25 3.32 -21.67 6.92
C VAL A 25 4.19 -21.10 8.03
N PHE A 26 3.77 -19.98 8.62
CA PHE A 26 4.54 -19.30 9.68
C PHE A 26 4.18 -19.73 11.11
N ASN A 27 3.21 -20.62 11.28
CA ASN A 27 2.70 -21.05 12.59
C ASN A 27 2.29 -19.85 13.48
N ILE A 28 1.49 -18.94 12.92
CA ILE A 28 0.97 -17.72 13.56
C ILE A 28 -0.55 -17.69 13.52
N GLU A 29 -1.18 -16.87 14.35
CA GLU A 29 -2.64 -16.69 14.33
C GLU A 29 -3.07 -15.72 13.24
N HIS A 30 -2.31 -14.63 13.05
CA HIS A 30 -2.66 -13.57 12.11
C HIS A 30 -1.43 -13.06 11.35
N VAL A 31 -1.60 -12.80 10.05
CA VAL A 31 -0.54 -12.24 9.18
C VAL A 31 -0.01 -10.88 9.64
N HIS A 32 -0.75 -10.16 10.48
CA HIS A 32 -0.27 -8.90 11.08
C HIS A 32 0.93 -9.07 12.01
N GLN A 33 1.22 -10.30 12.43
CA GLN A 33 2.41 -10.64 13.21
C GLN A 33 3.69 -10.65 12.36
N LEU A 34 3.54 -10.76 11.02
CA LEU A 34 4.68 -10.72 10.09
C LEU A 34 5.02 -9.27 9.71
N SER A 35 6.30 -9.00 9.55
CA SER A 35 6.75 -7.81 8.83
C SER A 35 6.41 -7.91 7.34
N TYR A 36 6.46 -6.80 6.61
CA TYR A 36 6.30 -6.84 5.14
C TYR A 36 7.38 -7.67 4.45
N ALA A 37 8.59 -7.70 5.01
CA ALA A 37 9.67 -8.53 4.50
C ALA A 37 9.35 -10.02 4.65
N GLU A 38 8.97 -10.47 5.84
CA GLU A 38 8.59 -11.86 6.08
C GLU A 38 7.38 -12.27 5.23
N LEU A 39 6.42 -11.36 5.05
CA LEU A 39 5.26 -11.62 4.20
C LEU A 39 5.67 -11.80 2.73
N ALA A 40 6.55 -10.95 2.20
CA ALA A 40 7.05 -11.06 0.83
C ALA A 40 7.84 -12.35 0.61
N GLU A 41 8.77 -12.69 1.52
CA GLU A 41 9.53 -13.94 1.43
C GLU A 41 8.63 -15.17 1.54
N GLY A 42 7.63 -15.14 2.43
CA GLY A 42 6.67 -16.22 2.56
C GLY A 42 5.78 -16.39 1.32
N LEU A 43 5.43 -15.30 0.64
CA LEU A 43 4.73 -15.37 -0.65
C LEU A 43 5.57 -16.08 -1.70
N VAL A 44 6.86 -15.76 -1.79
CA VAL A 44 7.77 -16.45 -2.72
C VAL A 44 7.84 -17.95 -2.41
N GLU A 45 7.85 -18.32 -1.13
CA GLU A 45 7.92 -19.72 -0.72
C GLU A 45 6.67 -20.54 -1.12
N VAL A 46 5.48 -19.92 -1.02
CA VAL A 46 4.21 -20.63 -1.31
C VAL A 46 3.73 -20.44 -2.76
N ASP A 47 4.35 -19.55 -3.51
CA ASP A 47 3.97 -19.27 -4.90
C ASP A 47 4.44 -20.35 -5.87
N THR A 48 3.52 -21.14 -6.35
CA THR A 48 3.79 -22.19 -7.34
C THR A 48 3.96 -21.67 -8.78
N ALA A 49 3.55 -20.43 -9.04
CA ALA A 49 3.68 -19.79 -10.35
C ALA A 49 5.03 -19.07 -10.54
N GLY A 50 5.74 -18.77 -9.46
CA GLY A 50 7.03 -18.07 -9.50
C GLY A 50 6.91 -16.58 -9.90
N TRP A 51 5.77 -15.96 -9.62
CA TRP A 51 5.49 -14.55 -9.96
C TRP A 51 5.66 -13.60 -8.79
N ALA A 52 5.59 -14.11 -7.55
CA ALA A 52 5.81 -13.32 -6.37
C ALA A 52 7.23 -12.74 -6.31
N GLU A 53 7.35 -11.55 -5.77
CA GLU A 53 8.63 -10.87 -5.62
C GLU A 53 9.12 -10.99 -4.18
N ASN A 54 10.43 -11.26 -4.01
CA ASN A 54 11.06 -11.17 -2.71
C ASN A 54 11.08 -9.72 -2.20
N TRP A 55 11.38 -9.55 -0.92
CA TRP A 55 11.34 -8.23 -0.28
C TRP A 55 12.27 -7.20 -0.95
N GLU A 56 13.48 -7.59 -1.30
CA GLU A 56 14.46 -6.68 -1.90
C GLU A 56 13.93 -6.08 -3.21
N LYS A 57 13.42 -6.94 -4.09
CA LYS A 57 12.88 -6.52 -5.39
C LYS A 57 11.59 -5.71 -5.24
N LEU A 58 10.67 -6.17 -4.39
CA LEU A 58 9.39 -5.50 -4.15
C LEU A 58 9.59 -4.11 -3.55
N SER A 59 10.36 -4.02 -2.46
CA SER A 59 10.61 -2.76 -1.75
C SER A 59 11.39 -1.75 -2.60
N GLY A 60 12.40 -2.22 -3.34
CA GLY A 60 13.16 -1.39 -4.28
C GLY A 60 12.25 -0.81 -5.37
N ARG A 61 11.44 -1.63 -6.00
CA ARG A 61 10.51 -1.21 -7.06
C ARG A 61 9.45 -0.22 -6.57
N ILE A 62 8.91 -0.43 -5.37
CA ILE A 62 7.93 0.50 -4.76
C ILE A 62 8.63 1.84 -4.47
N TRP A 63 9.80 1.81 -3.84
CA TRP A 63 10.57 3.01 -3.54
C TRP A 63 10.92 3.82 -4.79
N GLU A 64 11.49 3.17 -5.79
CA GLU A 64 11.85 3.79 -7.07
C GLU A 64 10.63 4.41 -7.78
N GLY A 65 9.48 3.71 -7.76
CA GLY A 65 8.27 4.20 -8.39
C GLY A 65 7.72 5.48 -7.75
N PHE A 66 7.69 5.55 -6.42
CA PHE A 66 7.25 6.77 -5.72
C PHE A 66 8.31 7.88 -5.82
N SER A 67 9.60 7.54 -5.75
CA SER A 67 10.68 8.52 -5.92
C SER A 67 10.63 9.18 -7.30
N ALA A 68 10.42 8.41 -8.35
CA ALA A 68 10.33 8.96 -9.72
C ALA A 68 9.16 9.97 -9.85
N ILE A 69 8.00 9.70 -9.23
CA ILE A 69 6.86 10.65 -9.23
C ILE A 69 7.22 11.93 -8.48
N ALA A 70 7.86 11.81 -7.32
CA ALA A 70 8.22 12.95 -6.50
C ALA A 70 9.28 13.83 -7.16
N GLU A 71 10.32 13.22 -7.72
CA GLU A 71 11.41 13.90 -8.43
C GLU A 71 10.91 14.62 -9.70
N GLU A 72 9.99 13.99 -10.45
CA GLU A 72 9.36 14.63 -11.62
C GLU A 72 8.56 15.86 -11.20
N LEU A 73 7.81 15.77 -10.10
CA LEU A 73 7.02 16.87 -9.57
C LEU A 73 7.91 18.01 -9.05
N GLU A 74 8.98 17.70 -8.34
CA GLU A 74 9.96 18.67 -7.85
C GLU A 74 10.65 19.38 -9.02
N ALA A 75 11.08 18.65 -10.05
CA ALA A 75 11.66 19.19 -11.27
C ALA A 75 10.71 20.11 -12.05
N ALA A 76 9.41 19.88 -11.96
CA ALA A 76 8.36 20.72 -12.54
C ALA A 76 8.05 21.99 -11.71
N GLY A 77 8.72 22.21 -10.59
CA GLY A 77 8.54 23.38 -9.70
C GLY A 77 7.65 23.08 -8.48
N GLY A 78 7.44 21.83 -8.16
CA GLY A 78 6.61 21.38 -7.04
C GLY A 78 5.12 21.27 -7.39
N GLY A 79 4.33 20.91 -6.40
CA GLY A 79 2.87 20.75 -6.54
C GLY A 79 2.34 19.52 -5.81
N ASN A 80 1.17 19.03 -6.24
CA ASN A 80 0.55 17.84 -5.64
C ASN A 80 0.32 16.78 -6.72
N ALA A 81 0.61 15.53 -6.40
CA ALA A 81 0.27 14.37 -7.20
C ALA A 81 -0.77 13.52 -6.47
N LEU A 82 -1.84 13.12 -7.14
CA LEU A 82 -2.77 12.11 -6.65
C LEU A 82 -2.37 10.75 -7.22
N VAL A 83 -1.97 9.86 -6.33
CA VAL A 83 -1.64 8.47 -6.67
C VAL A 83 -2.72 7.55 -6.10
N VAL A 84 -3.37 6.78 -6.97
CA VAL A 84 -4.34 5.75 -6.57
C VAL A 84 -3.62 4.40 -6.49
N SER A 85 -3.71 3.75 -5.34
CA SER A 85 -3.03 2.49 -5.08
C SER A 85 -3.82 1.68 -4.03
N HIS A 86 -3.30 0.53 -3.60
CA HIS A 86 -3.94 -0.38 -2.66
C HIS A 86 -3.19 -0.48 -1.34
N GLY A 87 -3.90 -0.96 -0.31
CA GLY A 87 -3.42 -0.96 1.08
C GLY A 87 -2.04 -1.58 1.29
N MET A 88 -1.72 -2.68 0.61
CA MET A 88 -0.42 -3.33 0.73
C MET A 88 0.73 -2.46 0.18
N THR A 89 0.55 -1.86 -0.99
CA THR A 89 1.57 -1.00 -1.62
C THR A 89 1.73 0.31 -0.86
N ILE A 90 0.63 0.97 -0.48
CA ILE A 90 0.67 2.19 0.34
C ILE A 90 1.34 1.91 1.70
N GLY A 91 0.91 0.83 2.37
CA GLY A 91 1.48 0.44 3.66
C GLY A 91 2.97 0.11 3.57
N THR A 92 3.40 -0.56 2.51
CA THR A 92 4.82 -0.83 2.26
C THR A 92 5.60 0.46 2.07
N PHE A 93 5.09 1.41 1.29
CA PHE A 93 5.76 2.69 1.09
C PHE A 93 5.89 3.50 2.39
N VAL A 94 4.82 3.60 3.19
CA VAL A 94 4.87 4.22 4.53
C VAL A 94 5.91 3.54 5.42
N TYR A 95 5.95 2.20 5.42
CA TYR A 95 6.94 1.44 6.19
C TYR A 95 8.38 1.72 5.73
N LEU A 96 8.62 1.88 4.44
CA LEU A 96 9.94 2.22 3.92
C LEU A 96 10.42 3.59 4.41
N ILE A 97 9.50 4.56 4.57
CA ILE A 97 9.81 5.91 5.04
C ILE A 97 10.13 5.92 6.54
N ASN A 98 9.23 5.40 7.38
CA ASN A 98 9.27 5.62 8.83
C ASN A 98 9.31 4.35 9.69
N ARG A 99 9.37 3.16 9.07
CA ARG A 99 9.36 1.85 9.74
C ARG A 99 8.09 1.56 10.54
N THR A 100 7.03 2.31 10.32
CA THR A 100 5.72 2.05 10.93
C THR A 100 4.86 1.25 9.96
N ARG A 101 4.29 0.14 10.43
CA ARG A 101 3.30 -0.63 9.68
C ARG A 101 1.91 -0.09 9.97
N PRO A 102 1.21 0.51 8.98
CA PRO A 102 -0.16 0.93 9.18
C PRO A 102 -1.08 -0.24 9.52
N HIS A 103 -2.00 -0.04 10.45
CA HIS A 103 -3.07 -0.98 10.73
C HIS A 103 -4.21 -0.67 9.76
N GLY A 104 -4.44 -1.56 8.80
CA GLY A 104 -5.54 -1.49 7.86
C GLY A 104 -5.74 -0.11 7.22
N LEU A 105 -5.80 -0.07 5.91
CA LEU A 105 -6.15 1.15 5.19
C LEU A 105 -7.55 0.91 4.60
N ASP A 106 -8.53 1.66 5.07
CA ASP A 106 -9.89 1.57 4.57
C ASP A 106 -9.99 2.06 3.11
N ASN A 107 -10.90 1.49 2.36
CA ASN A 107 -11.14 1.90 0.98
C ASN A 107 -11.58 3.36 0.90
N GLY A 108 -10.88 4.14 0.08
CA GLY A 108 -11.12 5.59 -0.08
C GLY A 108 -10.46 6.44 1.01
N SER A 109 -9.60 5.85 1.85
CA SER A 109 -8.74 6.62 2.76
C SER A 109 -7.62 7.33 2.00
N VAL A 110 -7.14 8.43 2.55
CA VAL A 110 -6.04 9.23 2.00
C VAL A 110 -4.82 9.13 2.90
N THR A 111 -3.69 8.83 2.30
CA THR A 111 -2.37 8.91 2.95
C THR A 111 -1.60 10.05 2.31
N VAL A 112 -1.13 11.00 3.11
CA VAL A 112 -0.37 12.16 2.64
C VAL A 112 1.09 11.97 2.98
N VAL A 113 1.93 12.17 1.97
CA VAL A 113 3.38 12.10 2.07
C VAL A 113 3.97 13.35 1.42
N ASP A 114 4.77 14.06 2.18
CA ASP A 114 5.52 15.21 1.69
C ASP A 114 6.89 14.76 1.17
N TYR A 115 7.37 15.45 0.13
CA TYR A 115 8.69 15.23 -0.42
C TYR A 115 9.39 16.59 -0.57
N GLU A 116 10.56 16.70 0.05
CA GLU A 116 11.39 17.90 0.02
C GLU A 116 12.87 17.52 0.12
N ASP A 117 13.69 18.10 -0.71
CA ASP A 117 15.16 17.90 -0.72
C ASP A 117 15.57 16.40 -0.75
N GLY A 118 14.90 15.60 -1.56
CA GLY A 118 15.22 14.18 -1.69
C GLY A 118 14.69 13.30 -0.55
N LYS A 119 13.84 13.83 0.33
CA LYS A 119 13.36 13.12 1.54
C LYS A 119 11.84 13.06 1.60
N PHE A 120 11.32 11.87 1.85
CA PHE A 120 9.93 11.66 2.16
C PHE A 120 9.62 11.83 3.65
N THR A 121 8.47 12.43 3.95
CA THR A 121 7.91 12.54 5.30
C THR A 121 6.43 12.18 5.26
N VAL A 122 6.01 11.25 6.12
CA VAL A 122 4.59 10.86 6.21
C VAL A 122 3.85 11.88 7.06
N ALA A 123 2.93 12.62 6.46
CA ALA A 123 2.11 13.63 7.14
C ALA A 123 0.87 13.01 7.80
N CYS A 124 0.15 12.14 7.09
CA CYS A 124 -0.94 11.38 7.68
C CYS A 124 -1.12 10.02 6.96
N VAL A 125 -1.78 9.07 7.63
CA VAL A 125 -2.03 7.73 7.11
C VAL A 125 -3.49 7.36 7.30
N GLY A 126 -4.17 6.99 6.21
CA GLY A 126 -5.51 6.41 6.29
C GLY A 126 -6.61 7.40 6.68
N ASP A 127 -6.47 8.68 6.36
CA ASP A 127 -7.46 9.71 6.68
C ASP A 127 -8.76 9.48 5.88
N MET A 128 -9.87 9.31 6.59
CA MET A 128 -11.21 9.10 6.04
C MET A 128 -12.00 10.39 5.85
N SER A 129 -11.53 11.53 6.34
CA SER A 129 -12.25 12.79 6.31
C SER A 129 -12.61 13.25 4.88
N TYR A 130 -11.76 12.95 3.92
CA TYR A 130 -11.99 13.24 2.49
C TYR A 130 -13.19 12.47 1.94
N ARG A 131 -13.29 11.18 2.27
CA ARG A 131 -14.43 10.34 1.87
C ARG A 131 -15.72 10.81 2.54
N GLU A 132 -15.65 11.14 3.83
CA GLU A 132 -16.81 11.66 4.58
C GLU A 132 -17.29 13.00 4.05
N ALA A 133 -16.36 13.91 3.70
CA ALA A 133 -16.69 15.18 3.07
C ALA A 133 -17.35 14.97 1.69
N GLY A 134 -16.80 14.07 0.86
CA GLY A 134 -17.38 13.74 -0.44
C GLY A 134 -18.78 13.12 -0.34
N ALA A 135 -19.03 12.26 0.64
CA ALA A 135 -20.35 11.69 0.87
C ALA A 135 -21.41 12.76 1.20
N LYS A 136 -21.07 13.73 2.05
CA LYS A 136 -21.98 14.85 2.38
C LYS A 136 -22.35 15.70 1.16
N VAL A 137 -21.39 16.01 0.29
CA VAL A 137 -21.64 16.75 -0.94
C VAL A 137 -22.61 15.99 -1.85
N MET A 138 -22.42 14.68 -1.98
CA MET A 138 -23.33 13.85 -2.79
C MET A 138 -24.76 13.79 -2.21
N GLU A 139 -24.90 13.72 -0.89
CA GLU A 139 -26.21 13.76 -0.22
C GLU A 139 -26.94 15.08 -0.48
N GLU A 140 -26.24 16.21 -0.32
CA GLU A 140 -26.78 17.54 -0.59
C GLU A 140 -27.22 17.73 -2.06
N GLU A 141 -26.46 17.20 -3.02
CA GLU A 141 -26.81 17.23 -4.44
C GLU A 141 -28.03 16.37 -4.79
N VAL A 142 -28.24 15.27 -4.08
CA VAL A 142 -29.42 14.41 -4.26
C VAL A 142 -30.66 15.05 -3.68
N GLU A 143 -30.57 15.72 -2.53
CA GLU A 143 -31.71 16.44 -1.91
C GLU A 143 -32.10 17.68 -2.69
N ALA A 144 -31.18 18.28 -3.44
CA ALA A 144 -31.45 19.49 -4.27
C ALA A 144 -32.12 19.19 -5.62
N ARG A 145 -32.33 17.93 -6.00
CA ARG A 145 -32.98 17.47 -7.26
C ARG A 145 -34.43 17.08 -7.05
#